data_98ea0cf3c2264720588432fed39ded4d
#
_entry.id   98ea0cf3c2264720588432fed39ded4d
#
_cell.length_a   1.000
_cell.length_b   1.000
_cell.length_c   1.000
_cell.angle_alpha   90.00
_cell.angle_beta   90.00
_cell.angle_gamma   90.00
#
_symmetry.space_group_name_H-M   'P 1'
#
loop_
_entity.id
_entity.type
_entity.pdbx_description
1 polymer ?
#
loop_
_entity_poly.entity_id
_entity_poly.type
_entity_poly.pdbx_seq_one_letter_code
_entity_poly.pdbx_strand_id
1 'polypeptide(L)' 'MAGPPAPRTFKSDILRRATVYEAELIELALTASSPKYRDLFRDVQYLDHDDARFAMLRSGFIDAFGEARADELLAPSE' A
#
# COMPACT_ATOMS: atom_id res chain seq x y z
N MET A 1 20.56 21.35 -5.73
CA MET A 1 19.61 20.81 -6.68
C MET A 1 18.91 19.62 -6.04
N ALA A 2 17.58 19.61 -6.08
CA ALA A 2 16.84 18.51 -5.51
C ALA A 2 16.97 17.28 -6.40
N GLY A 3 17.13 16.10 -5.80
CA GLY A 3 17.10 14.85 -6.53
C GLY A 3 15.69 14.54 -7.07
N PRO A 4 15.55 13.44 -7.80
CA PRO A 4 14.22 13.03 -8.26
C PRO A 4 13.28 12.80 -7.07
N PRO A 5 11.97 13.02 -7.23
CA PRO A 5 11.02 12.75 -6.16
C PRO A 5 11.04 11.27 -5.78
N ALA A 6 10.67 10.96 -4.54
CA ALA A 6 10.55 9.59 -4.09
C ALA A 6 9.53 8.84 -4.95
N PRO A 7 9.72 7.52 -5.16
CA PRO A 7 8.74 6.72 -5.87
C PRO A 7 7.38 6.79 -5.19
N ARG A 8 6.34 6.66 -5.99
CA ARG A 8 4.94 6.66 -5.52
C ARG A 8 4.21 5.45 -6.04
N THR A 9 3.28 4.96 -5.24
CA THR A 9 2.37 3.91 -5.66
C THR A 9 0.95 4.42 -5.51
N PHE A 10 0.19 4.43 -6.60
CA PHE A 10 -1.21 4.81 -6.56
C PHE A 10 -2.04 3.67 -6.00
N LYS A 11 -2.99 4.02 -5.12
CA LYS A 11 -3.93 3.06 -4.53
C LYS A 11 -4.69 2.28 -5.60
N SER A 12 -5.12 2.97 -6.65
CA SER A 12 -5.82 2.35 -7.77
C SER A 12 -4.97 1.27 -8.45
N ASP A 13 -3.66 1.47 -8.53
CA ASP A 13 -2.76 0.47 -9.11
C ASP A 13 -2.62 -0.75 -8.21
N ILE A 14 -2.56 -0.54 -6.90
CA ILE A 14 -2.53 -1.66 -5.94
C ILE A 14 -3.77 -2.53 -6.13
N LEU A 15 -4.95 -1.92 -6.17
CA LEU A 15 -6.20 -2.64 -6.31
C LEU A 15 -6.34 -3.31 -7.68
N ARG A 16 -5.81 -2.67 -8.73
CA ARG A 16 -5.83 -3.23 -10.07
C ARG A 16 -4.92 -4.45 -10.20
N ARG A 17 -3.76 -4.43 -9.52
CA ARG A 17 -2.80 -5.54 -9.51
C ARG A 17 -3.28 -6.71 -8.65
N ALA A 18 -4.06 -6.42 -7.60
CA ALA A 18 -4.55 -7.43 -6.67
C ALA A 18 -5.63 -8.29 -7.31
N THR A 19 -5.61 -9.58 -6.96
CA THR A 19 -6.75 -10.44 -7.28
C THR A 19 -7.94 -10.05 -6.41
N VAL A 20 -9.13 -10.55 -6.75
CA VAL A 20 -10.34 -10.30 -5.93
C VAL A 20 -10.11 -10.79 -4.50
N TYR A 21 -9.51 -11.95 -4.34
CA TYR A 21 -9.20 -12.52 -3.02
C TYR A 21 -8.22 -11.62 -2.25
N GLU A 22 -7.17 -11.15 -2.93
CA GLU A 22 -6.20 -10.25 -2.30
C GLU A 22 -6.84 -8.93 -1.91
N ALA A 23 -7.70 -8.37 -2.74
CA ALA A 23 -8.41 -7.13 -2.44
C ALA A 23 -9.29 -7.29 -1.21
N GLU A 24 -9.95 -8.44 -1.06
CA GLU A 24 -10.74 -8.73 0.15
C GLU A 24 -9.87 -8.81 1.39
N LEU A 25 -8.69 -9.42 1.30
CA LEU A 25 -7.76 -9.49 2.43
C LEU A 25 -7.24 -8.10 2.82
N ILE A 26 -6.98 -7.24 1.83
CA ILE A 26 -6.57 -5.85 2.08
C ILE A 26 -7.68 -5.12 2.84
N GLU A 27 -8.92 -5.26 2.40
CA GLU A 27 -10.06 -4.61 3.04
C GLU A 27 -10.24 -5.10 4.49
N LEU A 28 -10.11 -6.40 4.72
CA LEU A 28 -10.21 -6.96 6.06
C LEU A 28 -9.09 -6.44 6.96
N ALA A 29 -7.86 -6.35 6.44
CA ALA A 29 -6.73 -5.84 7.20
C ALA A 29 -6.93 -4.36 7.57
N LEU A 30 -7.43 -3.56 6.64
CA LEU A 30 -7.73 -2.15 6.89
C LEU A 30 -8.85 -1.99 7.91
N THR A 31 -9.89 -2.81 7.84
CA THR A 31 -10.99 -2.79 8.80
C THR A 31 -10.52 -3.16 10.20
N ALA A 32 -9.56 -4.08 10.31
CA ALA A 32 -8.99 -4.48 11.58
C ALA A 32 -7.97 -3.48 12.13
N SER A 33 -7.49 -2.56 11.30
CA SER A 33 -6.52 -1.53 11.70
C SER A 33 -7.21 -0.45 12.55
N SER A 34 -6.39 0.37 13.23
CA SER A 34 -6.93 1.51 13.95
C SER A 34 -7.66 2.45 12.99
N PRO A 35 -8.73 3.13 13.44
CA PRO A 35 -9.46 4.05 12.57
C PRO A 35 -8.58 5.11 11.92
N LYS A 36 -7.52 5.54 12.61
CA LYS A 36 -6.59 6.54 12.07
C LYS A 36 -5.91 6.05 10.79
N TYR A 37 -5.38 4.83 10.78
CA TYR A 37 -4.71 4.28 9.60
C TYR A 37 -5.67 3.95 8.49
N ARG A 38 -6.84 3.42 8.84
CA ARG A 38 -7.89 3.13 7.87
C ARG A 38 -8.32 4.40 7.14
N ASP A 39 -8.56 5.48 7.88
CA ASP A 39 -9.00 6.74 7.31
C ASP A 39 -7.90 7.39 6.47
N LEU A 40 -6.65 7.34 6.94
CA LEU A 40 -5.51 7.85 6.18
C LEU A 40 -5.36 7.11 4.85
N PHE A 41 -5.45 5.79 4.85
CA PHE A 41 -5.35 5.01 3.62
C PHE A 41 -6.51 5.32 2.68
N ARG A 42 -7.72 5.50 3.23
CA ARG A 42 -8.91 5.80 2.44
C ARG A 42 -8.82 7.17 1.76
N ASP A 43 -8.25 8.15 2.46
CA ASP A 43 -8.23 9.54 2.00
C ASP A 43 -7.10 9.85 1.02
N VAL A 44 -6.01 9.08 1.03
CA VAL A 44 -4.90 9.31 0.12
C VAL A 44 -5.17 8.65 -1.23
N GLN A 45 -4.67 9.25 -2.31
CA GLN A 45 -4.74 8.68 -3.64
C GLN A 45 -3.47 7.89 -3.98
N TYR A 46 -2.37 8.24 -3.35
CA TYR A 46 -1.08 7.60 -3.57
C TYR A 46 -0.29 7.55 -2.27
N LEU A 47 0.75 6.72 -2.26
CA LEU A 47 1.65 6.56 -1.13
C LEU A 47 3.07 6.85 -1.59
N ASP A 48 3.73 7.79 -0.94
CA ASP A 48 5.16 8.04 -1.15
C ASP A 48 5.96 6.96 -0.42
N HIS A 49 6.96 6.39 -1.11
CA HIS A 49 7.74 5.29 -0.54
C HIS A 49 8.64 5.73 0.61
N ASP A 50 8.92 7.01 0.74
CA ASP A 50 9.67 7.54 1.89
C ASP A 50 8.77 7.92 3.07
N ASP A 51 7.47 7.75 2.96
CA ASP A 51 6.53 8.00 4.05
C ASP A 51 6.54 6.81 5.01
N ALA A 52 6.56 7.10 6.32
CA ALA A 52 6.52 6.04 7.34
C ALA A 52 5.27 5.16 7.21
N ARG A 53 4.16 5.73 6.73
CA ARG A 53 2.92 4.98 6.53
C ARG A 53 3.05 3.93 5.44
N PHE A 54 3.87 4.20 4.42
CA PHE A 54 4.17 3.21 3.38
C PHE A 54 4.89 2.00 3.97
N ALA A 55 5.88 2.24 4.83
CA ALA A 55 6.61 1.15 5.47
C ALA A 55 5.69 0.27 6.32
N MET A 56 4.74 0.87 7.03
CA MET A 56 3.75 0.13 7.82
C MET A 56 2.83 -0.70 6.93
N LEU A 57 2.35 -0.11 5.84
CA LEU A 57 1.50 -0.81 4.89
C LEU A 57 2.24 -1.98 4.26
N ARG A 58 3.50 -1.76 3.85
CA ARG A 58 4.33 -2.81 3.29
C ARG A 58 4.51 -3.97 4.26
N SER A 59 4.78 -3.67 5.52
CA SER A 59 4.92 -4.70 6.55
C SER A 59 3.66 -5.55 6.66
N GLY A 60 2.49 -4.92 6.66
CA GLY A 60 1.21 -5.64 6.69
C GLY A 60 1.00 -6.50 5.43
N PHE A 61 1.39 -6.00 4.28
CA PHE A 61 1.30 -6.76 3.03
C PHE A 61 2.24 -7.96 3.02
N ILE A 62 3.45 -7.81 3.56
CA ILE A 62 4.39 -8.92 3.70
C ILE A 62 3.80 -10.01 4.60
N ASP A 63 3.19 -9.63 5.71
CA ASP A 63 2.55 -10.57 6.62
C ASP A 63 1.39 -11.33 5.95
N ALA A 64 0.64 -10.65 5.10
CA ALA A 64 -0.53 -11.23 4.45
C ALA A 64 -0.19 -12.05 3.20
N PHE A 65 0.77 -11.60 2.39
CA PHE A 65 1.02 -12.14 1.04
C PHE A 65 2.43 -12.65 0.83
N GLY A 66 3.36 -12.39 1.74
CA GLY A 66 4.78 -12.65 1.55
C GLY A 66 5.48 -11.47 0.89
N GLU A 67 6.81 -11.43 1.04
CA GLU A 67 7.61 -10.28 0.59
C GLU A 67 7.55 -10.07 -0.92
N ALA A 68 7.69 -11.14 -1.70
CA ALA A 68 7.71 -11.04 -3.16
C ALA A 68 6.40 -10.48 -3.70
N ARG A 69 5.27 -10.97 -3.21
CA ARG A 69 3.96 -10.50 -3.66
C ARG A 69 3.67 -9.08 -3.16
N ALA A 70 4.09 -8.76 -1.94
CA ALA A 70 3.96 -7.41 -1.40
C ALA A 70 4.70 -6.41 -2.29
N ASP A 71 5.91 -6.72 -2.71
CA ASP A 71 6.69 -5.86 -3.58
C ASP A 71 6.04 -5.70 -4.97
N GLU A 72 5.42 -6.74 -5.49
CA GLU A 72 4.69 -6.65 -6.76
C GLU A 72 3.49 -5.72 -6.64
N LEU A 73 2.69 -5.87 -5.57
CA LEU A 73 1.49 -5.07 -5.35
C LEU A 73 1.83 -3.60 -5.10
N LEU A 74 2.92 -3.35 -4.37
CA LEU A 74 3.33 -2.02 -3.96
C LEU A 74 4.40 -1.40 -4.87
N ALA A 75 4.70 -2.02 -6.01
CA ALA A 75 5.69 -1.50 -6.94
C ALA A 75 5.35 -0.07 -7.36
N PRO A 76 6.35 0.80 -7.57
CA PRO A 76 6.10 2.17 -7.96
C PRO A 76 5.21 2.26 -9.19
N SER A 77 4.28 3.23 -9.16
CA SER A 77 3.41 3.52 -10.31
C SER A 77 4.12 4.40 -11.34
N GLU A 78 5.15 5.09 -10.89
CA GLU A 78 5.94 5.99 -11.73
C GLU A 78 7.43 5.77 -11.48
#